data_174f7a84c13debe3d5a54323fe66aaeb
#
_entry.id   174f7a84c13debe3d5a54323fe66aaeb
#
_cell.length_a   1.000
_cell.length_b   1.000
_cell.length_c   1.000
_cell.angle_alpha   90.00
_cell.angle_beta   90.00
_cell.angle_gamma   90.00
#
_symmetry.space_group_name_H-M   'P 1'
#
loop_
_entity.id
_entity.type
_entity.pdbx_description
1 polymer ?
#
loop_
_entity_poly.entity_id
_entity_poly.type
_entity_poly.pdbx_seq_one_letter_code
_entity_poly.pdbx_strand_id
1 'polypeptide(L)'
;PNNNIETPYPLIEIASLRTDGRIATYRNCSKFVTEEVYNSWFRSGHPKQKDILMSTVGSLAELKLFWGDKGSIAQNIVAFRCYDNNLPMYLYQYLLRKQHELAAYEIGSVQASIKVSQVIEYDIAIPPKELLDSFDKISTQLTELIYQNEADIDVCHKLSDTLLQRLTLQD
;
A
#
# COMPACT_ATOMS: atom_id res chain seq x y z
N PRO A 1 -9.42 6.59 -15.17
CA PRO A 1 -8.84 7.56 -14.21
C PRO A 1 -8.59 8.89 -14.92
N ASN A 2 -8.92 9.99 -14.25
CA ASN A 2 -8.66 11.32 -14.78
C ASN A 2 -7.36 11.86 -14.18
N ASN A 3 -6.30 11.95 -14.96
CA ASN A 3 -4.98 12.36 -14.51
C ASN A 3 -4.87 13.88 -14.21
N ASN A 4 -5.91 14.66 -14.57
CA ASN A 4 -5.87 16.13 -14.49
C ASN A 4 -6.66 16.69 -13.30
N ILE A 5 -7.38 15.86 -12.55
CA ILE A 5 -8.19 16.29 -11.42
C ILE A 5 -7.86 15.41 -10.21
N GLU A 6 -7.21 16.00 -9.22
CA GLU A 6 -6.99 15.36 -7.94
C GLU A 6 -8.35 15.21 -7.23
N THR A 7 -8.70 13.98 -6.89
CA THR A 7 -9.90 13.65 -6.12
C THR A 7 -9.48 13.01 -4.79
N PRO A 8 -10.36 12.92 -3.78
CA PRO A 8 -10.03 12.20 -2.56
C PRO A 8 -9.92 10.67 -2.72
N TYR A 9 -9.95 10.15 -3.96
CA TYR A 9 -9.94 8.73 -4.28
C TYR A 9 -8.71 8.36 -5.13
N PRO A 10 -7.51 8.28 -4.52
CA PRO A 10 -6.30 7.91 -5.25
C PRO A 10 -6.36 6.45 -5.75
N LEU A 11 -5.79 6.22 -6.92
CA LEU A 11 -5.56 4.88 -7.47
C LEU A 11 -4.13 4.47 -7.16
N ILE A 12 -3.97 3.53 -6.24
CA ILE A 12 -2.68 2.99 -5.84
C ILE A 12 -2.18 2.07 -6.95
N GLU A 13 -1.04 2.42 -7.53
CA GLU A 13 -0.33 1.67 -8.54
C GLU A 13 1.01 1.14 -8.00
N ILE A 14 1.75 0.37 -8.78
CA ILE A 14 3.06 -0.18 -8.37
C ILE A 14 4.02 0.92 -7.89
N ALA A 15 3.98 2.12 -8.50
CA ALA A 15 4.80 3.24 -8.08
C ALA A 15 4.60 3.62 -6.61
N SER A 16 3.37 3.49 -6.10
CA SER A 16 3.04 3.73 -4.68
C SER A 16 3.56 2.64 -3.74
N LEU A 17 3.90 1.47 -4.27
CA LEU A 17 4.49 0.37 -3.49
C LEU A 17 6.03 0.40 -3.52
N ARG A 18 6.64 1.05 -4.51
CA ARG A 18 8.09 1.14 -4.68
C ARG A 18 8.70 2.33 -3.94
N THR A 19 8.37 2.48 -2.68
CA THR A 19 8.83 3.54 -1.79
C THR A 19 9.61 2.94 -0.62
N ASP A 20 10.41 3.73 0.06
CA ASP A 20 11.25 3.24 1.16
C ASP A 20 10.44 2.88 2.41
N GLY A 21 9.31 3.47 2.67
CA GLY A 21 8.49 3.22 3.85
C GLY A 21 7.77 1.86 3.84
N ARG A 22 7.01 1.60 4.90
CA ARG A 22 6.15 0.43 5.04
C ARG A 22 4.71 0.64 4.58
N ILE A 23 4.32 1.89 4.33
CA ILE A 23 2.96 2.30 3.97
C ILE A 23 2.92 2.61 2.47
N ALA A 24 1.83 2.21 1.80
CA ALA A 24 1.57 2.65 0.44
C ALA A 24 1.29 4.16 0.45
N THR A 25 2.13 4.93 -0.23
CA THR A 25 2.01 6.40 -0.23
C THR A 25 1.11 6.91 -1.33
N TYR A 26 0.27 7.87 -1.01
CA TYR A 26 -0.54 8.59 -1.99
C TYR A 26 0.26 9.65 -2.76
N ARG A 27 1.38 10.10 -2.24
CA ARG A 27 2.28 11.07 -2.91
C ARG A 27 2.68 10.63 -4.30
N ASN A 28 2.88 9.33 -4.50
CA ASN A 28 3.25 8.75 -5.78
C ASN A 28 2.05 8.28 -6.61
N CYS A 29 0.82 8.61 -6.21
CA CYS A 29 -0.35 8.33 -7.01
C CYS A 29 -0.50 9.41 -8.08
N SER A 30 -0.28 9.04 -9.33
CA SER A 30 -0.48 9.91 -10.50
C SER A 30 -1.91 9.87 -11.04
N LYS A 31 -2.72 8.94 -10.54
CA LYS A 31 -4.08 8.72 -11.01
C LYS A 31 -5.07 8.73 -9.86
N PHE A 32 -6.23 9.28 -10.17
CA PHE A 32 -7.36 9.37 -9.26
C PHE A 32 -8.60 8.84 -9.94
N VAL A 33 -9.57 8.36 -9.18
CA VAL A 33 -10.88 7.96 -9.71
C VAL A 33 -11.94 8.94 -9.21
N THR A 34 -13.04 9.05 -9.96
CA THR A 34 -14.20 9.83 -9.50
C THR A 34 -14.93 9.07 -8.38
N GLU A 35 -15.74 9.77 -7.62
CA GLU A 35 -16.57 9.14 -6.58
C GLU A 35 -17.50 8.07 -7.16
N GLU A 36 -18.06 8.31 -8.34
CA GLU A 36 -18.92 7.35 -9.04
C GLU A 36 -18.13 6.06 -9.36
N VAL A 37 -16.92 6.18 -9.92
CA VAL A 37 -16.06 5.03 -10.23
C VAL A 37 -15.63 4.32 -8.94
N TYR A 38 -15.28 5.07 -7.89
CA TYR A 38 -14.94 4.51 -6.60
C TYR A 38 -16.08 3.64 -6.05
N ASN A 39 -17.29 4.11 -6.09
CA ASN A 39 -18.45 3.42 -5.52
C ASN A 39 -18.99 2.27 -6.38
N SER A 40 -18.72 2.24 -7.70
CA SER A 40 -19.38 1.30 -8.62
C SER A 40 -18.45 0.28 -9.28
N TRP A 41 -17.17 0.59 -9.52
CA TRP A 41 -16.29 -0.24 -10.34
C TRP A 41 -15.54 -1.33 -9.56
N PHE A 42 -15.28 -1.10 -8.28
CA PHE A 42 -14.46 -2.00 -7.46
C PHE A 42 -15.31 -3.06 -6.78
N ARG A 43 -15.73 -4.09 -7.54
CA ARG A 43 -16.65 -5.14 -7.08
C ARG A 43 -16.16 -5.92 -5.86
N SER A 44 -14.84 -6.07 -5.72
CA SER A 44 -14.23 -6.73 -4.56
C SER A 44 -14.03 -5.80 -3.37
N GLY A 45 -14.48 -4.54 -3.49
CA GLY A 45 -14.29 -3.50 -2.50
C GLY A 45 -12.92 -2.85 -2.56
N HIS A 46 -12.66 -1.98 -1.59
CA HIS A 46 -11.44 -1.22 -1.46
C HIS A 46 -10.55 -1.77 -0.34
N PRO A 47 -9.24 -1.48 -0.36
CA PRO A 47 -8.39 -1.81 0.76
C PRO A 47 -8.87 -1.08 2.02
N LYS A 48 -8.66 -1.71 3.17
CA LYS A 48 -8.91 -1.17 4.51
C LYS A 48 -7.62 -1.06 5.28
N GLN A 49 -7.62 -0.26 6.32
CA GLN A 49 -6.48 -0.11 7.21
C GLN A 49 -5.94 -1.47 7.67
N LYS A 50 -4.62 -1.64 7.65
CA LYS A 50 -3.86 -2.87 7.90
C LYS A 50 -3.95 -3.93 6.79
N ASP A 51 -4.67 -3.72 5.69
CA ASP A 51 -4.56 -4.61 4.55
C ASP A 51 -3.13 -4.59 4.00
N ILE A 52 -2.63 -5.75 3.58
CA ILE A 52 -1.30 -5.87 2.97
C ILE A 52 -1.47 -5.82 1.46
N LEU A 53 -0.92 -4.81 0.84
CA LEU A 53 -0.90 -4.65 -0.61
C LEU A 53 0.33 -5.35 -1.18
N MET A 54 0.13 -6.11 -2.26
CA MET A 54 1.20 -6.79 -2.97
C MET A 54 1.04 -6.62 -4.48
N SER A 55 2.11 -6.30 -5.17
CA SER A 55 2.14 -6.30 -6.63
C SER A 55 2.26 -7.71 -7.18
N THR A 56 1.47 -8.02 -8.21
CA THR A 56 1.41 -9.35 -8.83
C THR A 56 1.91 -9.38 -10.26
N VAL A 57 2.12 -8.23 -10.89
CA VAL A 57 2.59 -8.08 -12.28
C VAL A 57 3.58 -6.92 -12.36
N GLY A 58 4.60 -7.04 -13.17
CA GLY A 58 5.64 -6.02 -13.31
C GLY A 58 6.73 -6.16 -12.26
N SER A 59 6.88 -5.21 -11.35
CA SER A 59 7.72 -5.42 -10.15
C SER A 59 6.98 -6.35 -9.21
N LEU A 60 7.45 -7.60 -9.12
CA LEU A 60 6.78 -8.66 -8.38
C LEU A 60 7.02 -8.57 -6.87
N ALA A 61 6.00 -8.93 -6.10
CA ALA A 61 6.05 -9.01 -4.64
C ALA A 61 6.47 -7.72 -3.93
N GLU A 62 6.22 -6.55 -4.51
CA GLU A 62 6.33 -5.30 -3.75
C GLU A 62 5.24 -5.27 -2.68
N LEU A 63 5.63 -5.12 -1.44
CA LEU A 63 4.74 -5.24 -0.28
C LEU A 63 4.65 -3.92 0.49
N LYS A 64 3.43 -3.47 0.75
CA LYS A 64 3.15 -2.31 1.62
C LYS A 64 1.90 -2.54 2.45
N LEU A 65 1.81 -1.86 3.58
CA LEU A 65 0.57 -1.74 4.32
C LEU A 65 -0.31 -0.65 3.71
N PHE A 66 -1.59 -0.90 3.62
CA PHE A 66 -2.56 0.15 3.40
C PHE A 66 -2.88 0.82 4.73
N TRP A 67 -2.72 2.15 4.76
CA TRP A 67 -2.97 2.96 5.95
C TRP A 67 -3.62 4.27 5.51
N GLY A 68 -4.90 4.44 5.84
CA GLY A 68 -5.69 5.59 5.41
C GLY A 68 -7.15 5.22 5.20
N ASP A 69 -7.95 6.23 4.86
CA ASP A 69 -9.41 6.07 4.80
C ASP A 69 -9.92 5.71 3.41
N LYS A 70 -9.27 6.20 2.36
CA LYS A 70 -9.75 6.08 0.99
C LYS A 70 -8.60 5.72 0.05
N GLY A 71 -8.91 4.87 -0.90
CA GLY A 71 -7.98 4.49 -1.96
C GLY A 71 -8.53 3.29 -2.72
N SER A 72 -8.14 3.20 -3.97
CA SER A 72 -8.40 2.06 -4.83
C SER A 72 -7.08 1.44 -5.23
N ILE A 73 -7.07 0.16 -5.57
CA ILE A 73 -5.88 -0.52 -6.07
C ILE A 73 -6.03 -0.83 -7.55
N ALA A 74 -4.95 -0.68 -8.31
CA ALA A 74 -4.89 -1.07 -9.71
C ALA A 74 -4.97 -2.61 -9.85
N GLN A 75 -5.33 -3.09 -11.03
CA GLN A 75 -5.54 -4.51 -11.31
C GLN A 75 -4.30 -5.40 -11.09
N ASN A 76 -3.11 -4.82 -11.06
CA ASN A 76 -1.84 -5.50 -10.82
C ASN A 76 -1.42 -5.51 -9.34
N ILE A 77 -2.31 -5.11 -8.46
CA ILE A 77 -2.14 -5.14 -7.01
C ILE A 77 -3.27 -5.93 -6.39
N VAL A 78 -2.94 -6.73 -5.39
CA VAL A 78 -3.90 -7.42 -4.53
C VAL A 78 -3.80 -6.92 -3.11
N ALA A 79 -4.91 -6.99 -2.37
CA ALA A 79 -4.95 -6.66 -0.96
C ALA A 79 -5.28 -7.94 -0.16
N PHE A 80 -4.39 -8.32 0.75
CA PHE A 80 -4.61 -9.40 1.69
C PHE A 80 -5.20 -8.82 2.97
N ARG A 81 -6.36 -9.32 3.36
CA ARG A 81 -7.04 -8.96 4.60
C ARG A 81 -7.06 -10.15 5.54
N CYS A 82 -6.53 -9.97 6.74
CA CYS A 82 -6.62 -10.98 7.78
C CYS A 82 -7.99 -10.96 8.45
N TYR A 83 -8.49 -12.14 8.87
CA TYR A 83 -9.69 -12.23 9.68
C TYR A 83 -9.41 -11.81 11.13
N ASP A 84 -8.23 -12.15 11.65
CA ASP A 84 -7.79 -11.75 12.99
C ASP A 84 -7.09 -10.39 12.94
N ASN A 85 -7.55 -9.45 13.75
CA ASN A 85 -7.06 -8.07 13.76
C ASN A 85 -5.62 -7.91 14.27
N ASN A 86 -5.08 -8.89 15.00
CA ASN A 86 -3.71 -8.88 15.53
C ASN A 86 -2.69 -9.57 14.60
N LEU A 87 -3.14 -10.20 13.53
CA LEU A 87 -2.29 -10.92 12.59
C LEU A 87 -1.64 -10.04 11.50
N PRO A 88 -2.26 -8.96 10.98
CA PRO A 88 -1.77 -8.23 9.80
C PRO A 88 -0.34 -7.73 9.93
N MET A 89 0.04 -7.18 11.09
CA MET A 89 1.38 -6.61 11.29
C MET A 89 2.46 -7.69 11.27
N TYR A 90 2.18 -8.84 11.87
CA TYR A 90 3.07 -10.00 11.83
C TYR A 90 3.15 -10.58 10.42
N LEU A 91 2.01 -10.80 9.76
CA LEU A 91 1.95 -11.31 8.39
C LEU A 91 2.72 -10.41 7.43
N TYR A 92 2.57 -9.09 7.53
CA TYR A 92 3.33 -8.14 6.72
C TYR A 92 4.85 -8.34 6.87
N GLN A 93 5.34 -8.42 8.11
CA GLN A 93 6.77 -8.63 8.36
C GLN A 93 7.25 -10.00 7.89
N TYR A 94 6.40 -11.01 8.02
CA TYR A 94 6.71 -12.35 7.55
C TYR A 94 6.83 -12.37 6.01
N LEU A 95 5.84 -11.85 5.30
CA LEU A 95 5.85 -11.77 3.84
C LEU A 95 7.03 -10.91 3.32
N LEU A 96 7.34 -9.82 3.99
CA LEU A 96 8.47 -8.96 3.64
C LEU A 96 9.81 -9.73 3.72
N ARG A 97 9.99 -10.58 4.74
CA ARG A 97 11.17 -11.46 4.84
C ARG A 97 11.20 -12.53 3.74
N LYS A 98 10.05 -12.91 3.23
CA LYS A 98 9.88 -13.91 2.19
C LYS A 98 9.72 -13.31 0.78
N GLN A 99 9.90 -12.01 0.63
CA GLN A 99 9.68 -11.28 -0.62
C GLN A 99 10.42 -11.91 -1.81
N HIS A 100 11.68 -12.31 -1.64
CA HIS A 100 12.45 -12.97 -2.70
C HIS A 100 11.88 -14.36 -3.08
N GLU A 101 11.41 -15.12 -2.09
CA GLU A 101 10.77 -16.42 -2.35
C GLU A 101 9.43 -16.23 -3.06
N LEU A 102 8.65 -15.23 -2.67
CA LEU A 102 7.39 -14.88 -3.33
C LEU A 102 7.61 -14.41 -4.77
N ALA A 103 8.64 -13.61 -5.02
CA ALA A 103 8.99 -13.17 -6.36
C ALA A 103 9.42 -14.37 -7.26
N ALA A 104 10.01 -15.42 -6.68
CA ALA A 104 10.39 -16.63 -7.41
C ALA A 104 9.19 -17.49 -7.87
N TYR A 105 7.97 -17.21 -7.39
CA TYR A 105 6.73 -17.81 -7.93
C TYR A 105 6.30 -17.24 -9.30
N GLU A 106 7.20 -16.55 -9.94
CA GLU A 106 7.01 -15.99 -11.28
C GLU A 106 6.56 -17.04 -12.28
N ILE A 107 5.47 -16.71 -12.99
CA ILE A 107 4.92 -17.52 -14.10
C ILE A 107 4.80 -16.63 -15.32
N GLY A 108 5.26 -17.15 -16.45
CA GLY A 108 5.12 -16.50 -17.74
C GLY A 108 6.43 -15.96 -18.32
N SER A 109 6.69 -16.30 -19.57
CA SER A 109 7.92 -15.90 -20.27
C SER A 109 7.85 -14.52 -20.93
N VAL A 110 6.65 -13.98 -21.14
CA VAL A 110 6.44 -12.67 -21.78
C VAL A 110 6.15 -11.58 -20.76
N GLN A 111 5.34 -11.89 -19.77
CA GLN A 111 5.05 -10.99 -18.66
C GLN A 111 5.05 -11.78 -17.35
N ALA A 112 6.04 -11.51 -16.53
CA ALA A 112 6.18 -12.08 -15.20
C ALA A 112 4.96 -11.75 -14.33
N SER A 113 4.35 -12.77 -13.72
CA SER A 113 3.23 -12.59 -12.79
C SER A 113 3.24 -13.63 -11.68
N ILE A 114 2.70 -13.26 -10.52
CA ILE A 114 2.49 -14.15 -9.38
C ILE A 114 1.00 -14.50 -9.30
N LYS A 115 0.68 -15.80 -9.22
CA LYS A 115 -0.69 -16.23 -8.93
C LYS A 115 -1.00 -16.05 -7.45
N VAL A 116 -2.08 -15.33 -7.15
CA VAL A 116 -2.53 -15.08 -5.77
C VAL A 116 -2.74 -16.38 -4.99
N SER A 117 -3.23 -17.45 -5.65
CA SER A 117 -3.41 -18.77 -5.02
C SER A 117 -2.12 -19.34 -4.43
N GLN A 118 -0.98 -19.14 -5.08
CA GLN A 118 0.32 -19.62 -4.57
C GLN A 118 0.74 -18.89 -3.28
N VAL A 119 0.38 -17.60 -3.17
CA VAL A 119 0.68 -16.80 -1.96
C VAL A 119 -0.25 -17.19 -0.81
N ILE A 120 -1.52 -17.50 -1.10
CA ILE A 120 -2.51 -17.92 -0.10
C ILE A 120 -2.15 -19.29 0.49
N GLU A 121 -1.57 -20.18 -0.31
CA GLU A 121 -1.14 -21.53 0.10
C GLU A 121 0.21 -21.53 0.82
N TYR A 122 0.84 -20.36 0.99
CA TYR A 122 2.15 -20.25 1.64
C TYR A 122 2.04 -20.50 3.14
N ASP A 123 2.77 -21.50 3.61
CA ASP A 123 2.78 -21.88 5.02
C ASP A 123 3.40 -20.80 5.91
N ILE A 124 2.69 -20.41 6.95
CA ILE A 124 3.13 -19.42 7.92
C ILE A 124 3.07 -19.99 9.34
N ALA A 125 4.17 -19.91 10.07
CA ALA A 125 4.19 -20.23 11.49
C ALA A 125 3.49 -19.12 12.29
N ILE A 126 2.40 -19.46 12.97
CA ILE A 126 1.65 -18.51 13.79
C ILE A 126 2.21 -18.52 15.22
N PRO A 127 2.73 -17.40 15.76
CA PRO A 127 3.17 -17.29 17.14
C PRO A 127 2.00 -17.43 18.14
N PRO A 128 2.28 -17.71 19.43
CA PRO A 128 1.28 -17.64 20.48
C PRO A 128 0.56 -16.30 20.50
N LYS A 129 -0.72 -16.34 20.87
CA LYS A 129 -1.62 -15.16 20.80
C LYS A 129 -1.08 -13.96 21.59
N GLU A 130 -0.51 -14.18 22.77
CA GLU A 130 0.02 -13.12 23.63
C GLU A 130 1.20 -12.38 22.96
N LEU A 131 2.02 -13.09 22.19
CA LEU A 131 3.10 -12.51 21.41
C LEU A 131 2.57 -11.72 20.21
N LEU A 132 1.56 -12.26 19.51
CA LEU A 132 0.91 -11.53 18.42
C LEU A 132 0.26 -10.25 18.89
N ASP A 133 -0.48 -10.28 19.99
CA ASP A 133 -1.15 -9.11 20.57
C ASP A 133 -0.13 -8.02 20.96
N SER A 134 0.97 -8.43 21.60
CA SER A 134 2.05 -7.52 22.00
C SER A 134 2.75 -6.93 20.78
N PHE A 135 3.03 -7.74 19.77
CA PHE A 135 3.67 -7.31 18.53
C PHE A 135 2.78 -6.38 17.73
N ASP A 136 1.49 -6.72 17.56
CA ASP A 136 0.53 -5.88 16.85
C ASP A 136 0.40 -4.50 17.52
N LYS A 137 0.29 -4.46 18.84
CA LYS A 137 0.18 -3.21 19.58
C LYS A 137 1.35 -2.27 19.29
N ILE A 138 2.58 -2.76 19.44
CA ILE A 138 3.80 -1.96 19.22
C ILE A 138 3.92 -1.57 17.74
N SER A 139 3.75 -2.53 16.85
CA SER A 139 3.91 -2.31 15.40
C SER A 139 2.84 -1.36 14.84
N THR A 140 1.62 -1.42 15.35
CA THR A 140 0.54 -0.50 14.99
C THR A 140 0.87 0.93 15.43
N GLN A 141 1.33 1.13 16.68
CA GLN A 141 1.71 2.44 17.18
C GLN A 141 2.87 3.06 16.37
N LEU A 142 3.89 2.26 16.07
CA LEU A 142 5.00 2.73 15.22
C LEU A 142 4.55 3.07 13.80
N THR A 143 3.63 2.28 13.23
CA THR A 143 3.11 2.54 11.88
C THR A 143 2.25 3.81 11.86
N GLU A 144 1.47 4.05 12.90
CA GLU A 144 0.70 5.28 13.04
C GLU A 144 1.61 6.52 13.10
N LEU A 145 2.69 6.46 13.89
CA LEU A 145 3.68 7.53 13.93
C LEU A 145 4.35 7.78 12.58
N ILE A 146 4.68 6.72 11.85
CA ILE A 146 5.21 6.82 10.48
C ILE A 146 4.20 7.52 9.57
N TYR A 147 2.94 7.12 9.62
CA TYR A 147 1.88 7.70 8.80
C TYR A 147 1.69 9.19 9.07
N GLN A 148 1.67 9.59 10.34
CA GLN A 148 1.58 10.99 10.75
C GLN A 148 2.79 11.79 10.26
N ASN A 149 4.01 11.27 10.43
CA ASN A 149 5.21 11.92 9.94
C ASN A 149 5.22 12.08 8.41
N GLU A 150 4.75 11.07 7.66
CA GLU A 150 4.63 11.18 6.20
C GLU A 150 3.63 12.28 5.80
N ALA A 151 2.52 12.41 6.52
CA ALA A 151 1.55 13.49 6.28
C ALA A 151 2.16 14.87 6.57
N ASP A 152 2.92 15.02 7.66
CA ASP A 152 3.62 16.27 7.99
C ASP A 152 4.67 16.63 6.94
N ILE A 153 5.41 15.65 6.44
CA ILE A 153 6.37 15.84 5.35
C ILE A 153 5.65 16.35 4.08
N ASP A 154 4.49 15.82 3.75
CA ASP A 154 3.69 16.27 2.60
C ASP A 154 3.24 17.72 2.75
N VAL A 155 2.82 18.12 3.94
CA VAL A 155 2.47 19.52 4.25
C VAL A 155 3.69 20.43 4.09
N CYS A 156 4.84 20.02 4.62
CA CYS A 156 6.09 20.79 4.49
C CYS A 156 6.53 20.97 3.02
N HIS A 157 6.42 19.93 2.21
CA HIS A 157 6.71 20.02 0.77
C HIS A 157 5.77 21.00 0.06
N LYS A 158 4.45 20.89 0.27
CA LYS A 158 3.47 21.82 -0.30
C LYS A 158 3.71 23.26 0.10
N LEU A 159 4.10 23.49 1.36
CA LEU A 159 4.44 24.83 1.86
C LEU A 159 5.70 25.36 1.16
N SER A 160 6.76 24.55 1.07
CA SER A 160 8.00 24.91 0.38
C SER A 160 7.74 25.30 -1.08
N ASP A 161 6.97 24.48 -1.81
CA ASP A 161 6.64 24.75 -3.21
C ASP A 161 5.83 26.04 -3.36
N THR A 162 4.89 26.29 -2.45
CA THR A 162 4.09 27.52 -2.45
C THR A 162 4.96 28.76 -2.20
N LEU A 163 5.91 28.67 -1.28
CA LEU A 163 6.83 29.77 -0.99
C LEU A 163 7.77 30.04 -2.16
N LEU A 164 8.33 29.00 -2.78
CA LEU A 164 9.18 29.13 -3.96
C LEU A 164 8.41 29.77 -5.13
N GLN A 165 7.19 29.34 -5.40
CA GLN A 165 6.35 29.95 -6.43
C GLN A 165 6.09 31.44 -6.18
N ARG A 166 5.83 31.84 -4.92
CA ARG A 166 5.64 33.27 -4.59
C ARG A 166 6.90 34.10 -4.77
N LEU A 167 8.06 33.54 -4.44
CA LEU A 167 9.34 34.24 -4.62
C LEU A 167 9.70 34.40 -6.10
N THR A 168 9.39 33.42 -6.95
CA THR A 168 9.69 33.48 -8.40
C THR A 168 8.69 34.31 -9.20
N LEU A 169 7.53 34.66 -8.65
CA LEU A 169 6.52 35.52 -9.31
C LEU A 169 6.68 37.01 -8.94
N GLN A 170 7.67 37.36 -8.13
CA GLN A 170 7.96 38.76 -7.74
C GLN A 170 9.03 39.44 -8.60
N ASP A 171 9.59 38.74 -9.59
CA ASP A 171 10.45 39.27 -10.63
C ASP A 171 9.66 39.46 -11.93
#